data_6f9268d6d56b657ff488c95ef561090c
#
_entry.id   6f9268d6d56b657ff488c95ef561090c
#
_cell.length_a   1.000
_cell.length_b   1.000
_cell.length_c   1.000
_cell.angle_alpha   90.00
_cell.angle_beta   90.00
_cell.angle_gamma   90.00
#
_symmetry.space_group_name_H-M   'P 1'
#
loop_
_entity.id
_entity.type
_entity.pdbx_description
1 polymer ?
#
loop_
_entity_poly.entity_id
_entity_poly.type
_entity_poly.pdbx_seq_one_letter_code
_entity_poly.pdbx_strand_id
1 'polypeptide(L)'
;MTLLTVKHLTITDTWTDQPLVSDVNFTLTKGETLGVIGESGSGKSITCKSIIGLNPERLGVTGEIIFDGTSMLSLSESQLKKYRGKDIAMVMQQGSRAFDPSTTVGKQMFETMKVHTSMSTQEIEKTLIEYMDYLSLKDPKRILKSYPYMLSGGMLQRLMIALALALKSKLIIADEPTTALDTITQYDVLEAFIDIKKHFDCAMIFISHDLTVINKIADRVVVMKNGQLIEQGTRESVLHHPEHVYTKYLLSTKKKINDHFKHVMRGDVHD
;
A
#
# COMPACT_ATOMS: atom_id res chain seq x y z
N MET A 1 18.16 8.89 5.13
CA MET A 1 18.32 9.37 3.73
C MET A 1 16.97 9.37 3.05
N THR A 2 16.58 10.45 2.37
CA THR A 2 15.28 10.55 1.68
C THR A 2 15.22 9.57 0.52
N LEU A 3 14.19 8.75 0.45
CA LEU A 3 13.93 7.78 -0.61
C LEU A 3 12.94 8.33 -1.64
N LEU A 4 11.86 8.97 -1.16
CA LEU A 4 10.83 9.57 -2.00
C LEU A 4 10.58 11.02 -1.60
N THR A 5 10.47 11.88 -2.59
CA THR A 5 10.06 13.28 -2.44
C THR A 5 8.92 13.55 -3.39
N VAL A 6 7.82 14.07 -2.88
CA VAL A 6 6.67 14.54 -3.65
C VAL A 6 6.49 16.03 -3.35
N LYS A 7 6.48 16.87 -4.40
CA LYS A 7 6.32 18.32 -4.29
C LYS A 7 5.30 18.85 -5.29
N HIS A 8 4.42 19.70 -4.80
CA HIS A 8 3.42 20.40 -5.60
C HIS A 8 2.60 19.44 -6.49
N LEU A 9 2.40 18.18 -6.03
CA LEU A 9 1.69 17.18 -6.81
C LEU A 9 0.24 17.60 -6.98
N THR A 10 -0.14 17.77 -8.24
CA THR A 10 -1.51 18.09 -8.65
C THR A 10 -1.98 17.04 -9.67
N ILE A 11 -3.18 16.53 -9.47
CA ILE A 11 -3.81 15.54 -10.35
C ILE A 11 -5.14 16.10 -10.83
N THR A 12 -5.30 16.27 -12.13
CA THR A 12 -6.48 16.87 -12.76
C THR A 12 -7.15 15.85 -13.68
N ASP A 13 -8.46 15.76 -13.63
CA ASP A 13 -9.23 15.05 -14.65
C ASP A 13 -9.25 15.90 -15.93
N THR A 14 -8.59 15.42 -16.98
CA THR A 14 -8.41 16.18 -18.24
C THR A 14 -9.71 16.33 -19.04
N TRP A 15 -10.77 15.60 -18.73
CA TRP A 15 -12.07 15.73 -19.39
C TRP A 15 -12.94 16.82 -18.78
N THR A 16 -12.81 17.01 -17.45
CA THR A 16 -13.63 17.97 -16.70
C THR A 16 -12.86 19.20 -16.26
N ASP A 17 -11.53 19.18 -16.43
CA ASP A 17 -10.58 20.18 -15.94
C ASP A 17 -10.67 20.41 -14.41
N GLN A 18 -11.16 19.39 -13.69
CA GLN A 18 -11.30 19.44 -12.24
C GLN A 18 -10.07 18.87 -11.53
N PRO A 19 -9.47 19.59 -10.58
CA PRO A 19 -8.41 19.05 -9.76
C PRO A 19 -8.98 18.02 -8.76
N LEU A 20 -8.46 16.80 -8.83
CA LEU A 20 -8.78 15.73 -7.90
C LEU A 20 -7.80 15.70 -6.70
N VAL A 21 -6.58 16.18 -6.94
CA VAL A 21 -5.53 16.37 -5.93
C VAL A 21 -4.84 17.69 -6.22
N SER A 22 -4.55 18.48 -5.19
CA SER A 22 -3.98 19.82 -5.34
C SER A 22 -2.85 20.04 -4.34
N ASP A 23 -1.67 20.39 -4.86
CA ASP A 23 -0.50 20.84 -4.10
C ASP A 23 -0.09 19.90 -2.95
N VAL A 24 -0.05 18.59 -3.19
CA VAL A 24 0.36 17.61 -2.18
C VAL A 24 1.88 17.57 -2.07
N ASN A 25 2.37 17.70 -0.82
CA ASN A 25 3.79 17.78 -0.51
C ASN A 25 4.13 16.85 0.66
N PHE A 26 4.98 15.83 0.44
CA PHE A 26 5.52 14.97 1.49
C PHE A 26 6.84 14.32 1.10
N THR A 27 7.53 13.78 2.07
CA THR A 27 8.76 13.00 1.88
C THR A 27 8.66 11.67 2.61
N LEU A 28 9.45 10.69 2.18
CA LEU A 28 9.60 9.39 2.83
C LEU A 28 11.08 9.04 2.89
N THR A 29 11.56 8.61 4.05
CA THR A 29 12.94 8.14 4.24
C THR A 29 13.04 6.63 4.07
N LYS A 30 14.27 6.11 3.87
CA LYS A 30 14.50 4.66 3.80
C LYS A 30 14.07 4.02 5.11
N GLY A 31 13.41 2.86 5.04
CA GLY A 31 12.93 2.11 6.20
C GLY A 31 11.74 2.75 6.95
N GLU A 32 11.29 3.94 6.56
CA GLU A 32 10.16 4.65 7.17
C GLU A 32 8.83 4.10 6.66
N THR A 33 7.84 4.03 7.55
CA THR A 33 6.43 3.78 7.19
C THR A 33 5.61 5.04 7.31
N LEU A 34 5.10 5.54 6.17
CA LEU A 34 4.18 6.66 6.10
C LEU A 34 2.73 6.16 6.04
N GLY A 35 1.96 6.43 7.09
CA GLY A 35 0.52 6.20 7.10
C GLY A 35 -0.22 7.30 6.35
N VAL A 36 -1.14 6.94 5.46
CA VAL A 36 -1.99 7.91 4.74
C VAL A 36 -3.44 7.66 5.12
N ILE A 37 -4.06 8.63 5.80
CA ILE A 37 -5.44 8.55 6.29
C ILE A 37 -6.33 9.62 5.67
N GLY A 38 -7.64 9.41 5.71
CA GLY A 38 -8.67 10.33 5.20
C GLY A 38 -9.91 9.57 4.76
N GLU A 39 -10.98 10.29 4.47
CA GLU A 39 -12.23 9.68 3.97
C GLU A 39 -12.06 9.06 2.58
N SER A 40 -13.04 8.22 2.18
CA SER A 40 -13.10 7.70 0.82
C SER A 40 -13.22 8.85 -0.16
N GLY A 41 -12.52 8.80 -1.29
CA GLY A 41 -12.51 9.89 -2.27
C GLY A 41 -11.59 11.06 -1.94
N SER A 42 -10.84 11.05 -0.81
CA SER A 42 -9.92 12.16 -0.45
C SER A 42 -8.65 12.25 -1.31
N GLY A 43 -8.43 11.36 -2.28
CA GLY A 43 -7.29 11.41 -3.20
C GLY A 43 -6.12 10.47 -2.84
N LYS A 44 -6.17 9.70 -1.75
CA LYS A 44 -5.06 8.84 -1.27
C LYS A 44 -4.52 7.89 -2.33
N SER A 45 -5.39 7.04 -2.87
CA SER A 45 -5.00 6.00 -3.84
C SER A 45 -4.48 6.58 -5.15
N ILE A 46 -5.08 7.66 -5.68
CA ILE A 46 -4.60 8.28 -6.92
C ILE A 46 -3.26 8.99 -6.71
N THR A 47 -3.04 9.62 -5.55
CA THR A 47 -1.75 10.19 -5.16
C THR A 47 -0.66 9.10 -5.15
N CYS A 48 -0.93 7.96 -4.52
CA CYS A 48 0.04 6.86 -4.46
C CYS A 48 0.28 6.20 -5.83
N LYS A 49 -0.77 6.05 -6.65
CA LYS A 49 -0.63 5.55 -8.03
C LYS A 49 0.19 6.47 -8.92
N SER A 50 0.16 7.78 -8.68
CA SER A 50 1.00 8.74 -9.43
C SER A 50 2.49 8.48 -9.24
N ILE A 51 2.91 7.98 -8.07
CA ILE A 51 4.32 7.70 -7.77
C ILE A 51 4.92 6.70 -8.78
N ILE A 52 4.11 5.77 -9.24
CA ILE A 52 4.53 4.71 -10.18
C ILE A 52 3.85 4.82 -11.55
N GLY A 53 3.19 5.95 -11.83
CA GLY A 53 2.53 6.20 -13.11
C GLY A 53 1.42 5.19 -13.45
N LEU A 54 0.61 4.75 -12.47
CA LEU A 54 -0.51 3.82 -12.65
C LEU A 54 -1.88 4.50 -12.64
N ASN A 55 -1.93 5.80 -12.77
CA ASN A 55 -3.21 6.50 -12.96
C ASN A 55 -3.76 6.28 -14.37
N PRO A 56 -5.10 6.28 -14.53
CA PRO A 56 -5.72 6.29 -15.86
C PRO A 56 -5.20 7.47 -16.72
N GLU A 57 -5.06 7.27 -18.02
CA GLU A 57 -4.56 8.29 -18.98
C GLU A 57 -5.32 9.61 -18.93
N ARG A 58 -6.62 9.56 -18.59
CA ARG A 58 -7.45 10.77 -18.40
C ARG A 58 -7.02 11.65 -17.23
N LEU A 59 -6.11 11.20 -16.36
CA LEU A 59 -5.62 11.99 -15.24
C LEU A 59 -4.27 12.61 -15.57
N GLY A 60 -4.27 13.92 -15.77
CA GLY A 60 -3.06 14.72 -15.89
C GLY A 60 -2.37 14.84 -14.52
N VAL A 61 -1.09 14.57 -14.49
CA VAL A 61 -0.27 14.65 -13.26
C VAL A 61 0.82 15.67 -13.46
N THR A 62 0.91 16.66 -12.57
CA THR A 62 1.92 17.70 -12.55
C THR A 62 2.58 17.83 -11.18
N GLY A 63 3.70 18.58 -11.10
CA GLY A 63 4.51 18.68 -9.89
C GLY A 63 5.81 17.90 -10.01
N GLU A 64 6.34 17.43 -8.91
CA GLU A 64 7.61 16.71 -8.83
C GLU A 64 7.47 15.44 -8.00
N ILE A 65 7.90 14.30 -8.54
CA ILE A 65 8.03 13.02 -7.84
C ILE A 65 9.44 12.52 -8.06
N ILE A 66 10.27 12.54 -7.01
CA ILE A 66 11.65 12.03 -7.05
C ILE A 66 11.72 10.77 -6.20
N PHE A 67 12.09 9.64 -6.81
CA PHE A 67 12.32 8.38 -6.14
C PHE A 67 13.80 7.97 -6.30
N ASP A 68 14.50 7.79 -5.19
CA ASP A 68 15.93 7.42 -5.12
C ASP A 68 16.79 8.25 -6.08
N GLY A 69 16.53 9.59 -6.13
CA GLY A 69 17.21 10.56 -6.98
C GLY A 69 16.71 10.66 -8.43
N THR A 70 15.74 9.84 -8.83
CA THR A 70 15.18 9.86 -10.20
C THR A 70 13.82 10.53 -10.25
N SER A 71 13.62 11.47 -11.21
CA SER A 71 12.32 12.10 -11.46
C SER A 71 11.39 11.13 -12.18
N MET A 72 10.35 10.68 -11.48
CA MET A 72 9.42 9.65 -11.98
C MET A 72 8.48 10.16 -13.08
N LEU A 73 8.07 11.44 -13.01
CA LEU A 73 7.17 12.03 -14.01
C LEU A 73 7.83 12.28 -15.37
N SER A 74 9.17 12.29 -15.43
CA SER A 74 9.92 12.47 -16.69
C SER A 74 10.18 11.15 -17.41
N LEU A 75 9.86 9.99 -16.79
CA LEU A 75 10.16 8.69 -17.36
C LEU A 75 9.12 8.27 -18.39
N SER A 76 9.58 7.66 -19.47
CA SER A 76 8.70 6.95 -20.42
C SER A 76 8.12 5.69 -19.79
N GLU A 77 7.02 5.16 -20.36
CA GLU A 77 6.39 3.93 -19.90
C GLU A 77 7.37 2.73 -19.84
N SER A 78 8.26 2.64 -20.82
CA SER A 78 9.29 1.60 -20.86
C SER A 78 10.33 1.72 -19.72
N GLN A 79 10.59 2.95 -19.28
CA GLN A 79 11.48 3.21 -18.14
C GLN A 79 10.76 2.97 -16.82
N LEU A 80 9.48 3.40 -16.66
CA LEU A 80 8.68 3.14 -15.47
C LEU A 80 8.50 1.65 -15.19
N LYS A 81 8.38 0.81 -16.22
CA LYS A 81 8.32 -0.66 -16.08
C LYS A 81 9.53 -1.26 -15.36
N LYS A 82 10.70 -0.61 -15.41
CA LYS A 82 11.90 -1.08 -14.70
C LYS A 82 11.82 -0.86 -13.19
N TYR A 83 11.05 0.13 -12.75
CA TYR A 83 10.83 0.46 -11.33
C TYR A 83 9.66 -0.33 -10.75
N ARG A 84 8.58 -0.49 -11.54
CA ARG A 84 7.38 -1.22 -11.11
C ARG A 84 7.70 -2.68 -10.82
N GLY A 85 7.30 -3.15 -9.64
CA GLY A 85 7.54 -4.52 -9.17
C GLY A 85 8.94 -4.72 -8.57
N LYS A 86 9.98 -4.08 -9.11
CA LYS A 86 11.36 -4.22 -8.60
C LYS A 86 11.66 -3.23 -7.47
N ASP A 87 11.78 -1.95 -7.81
CA ASP A 87 12.14 -0.93 -6.82
C ASP A 87 10.92 -0.44 -6.03
N ILE A 88 9.75 -0.40 -6.66
CA ILE A 88 8.48 0.01 -6.06
C ILE A 88 7.43 -1.07 -6.32
N ALA A 89 6.99 -1.73 -5.28
CA ALA A 89 5.88 -2.69 -5.33
C ALA A 89 4.58 -2.03 -4.86
N MET A 90 3.46 -2.48 -5.42
CA MET A 90 2.13 -2.06 -4.98
C MET A 90 1.30 -3.27 -4.56
N VAL A 91 0.83 -3.25 -3.31
CA VAL A 91 -0.16 -4.20 -2.78
C VAL A 91 -1.52 -3.55 -2.87
N MET A 92 -2.39 -4.07 -3.75
CA MET A 92 -3.69 -3.48 -4.07
C MET A 92 -4.76 -3.93 -3.06
N GLN A 93 -5.80 -3.12 -2.89
CA GLN A 93 -6.95 -3.39 -2.01
C GLN A 93 -7.61 -4.76 -2.26
N GLN A 94 -7.71 -5.18 -3.51
CA GLN A 94 -8.25 -6.48 -3.91
C GLN A 94 -7.14 -7.31 -4.56
N GLY A 95 -6.59 -8.28 -3.81
CA GLY A 95 -5.52 -9.15 -4.31
C GLY A 95 -5.87 -9.89 -5.60
N SER A 96 -7.15 -10.25 -5.79
CA SER A 96 -7.62 -10.90 -7.02
C SER A 96 -7.46 -10.06 -8.28
N ARG A 97 -7.41 -8.74 -8.18
CA ARG A 97 -7.20 -7.84 -9.33
C ARG A 97 -5.74 -7.74 -9.78
N ALA A 98 -4.81 -8.21 -8.95
CA ALA A 98 -3.38 -8.21 -9.28
C ALA A 98 -2.96 -9.42 -10.12
N PHE A 99 -3.80 -10.45 -10.19
CA PHE A 99 -3.51 -11.69 -10.90
C PHE A 99 -4.48 -11.94 -12.04
N ASP A 100 -3.95 -12.39 -13.17
CA ASP A 100 -4.75 -12.88 -14.29
C ASP A 100 -5.43 -14.21 -13.89
N PRO A 101 -6.77 -14.31 -13.91
CA PRO A 101 -7.48 -15.52 -13.52
C PRO A 101 -7.25 -16.71 -14.47
N SER A 102 -6.75 -16.49 -15.67
CA SER A 102 -6.56 -17.52 -16.69
C SER A 102 -5.27 -18.32 -16.52
N THR A 103 -4.35 -17.86 -15.67
CA THR A 103 -3.04 -18.52 -15.45
C THR A 103 -2.77 -18.76 -13.97
N THR A 104 -1.92 -19.72 -13.64
CA THR A 104 -1.55 -20.01 -12.25
C THR A 104 -0.77 -18.86 -11.64
N VAL A 105 -0.92 -18.64 -10.33
CA VAL A 105 -0.20 -17.57 -9.62
C VAL A 105 1.32 -17.78 -9.72
N GLY A 106 1.80 -19.01 -9.66
CA GLY A 106 3.20 -19.32 -9.81
C GLY A 106 3.77 -18.86 -11.14
N LYS A 107 3.08 -19.14 -12.27
CA LYS A 107 3.53 -18.68 -13.58
C LYS A 107 3.73 -17.17 -13.63
N GLN A 108 2.77 -16.41 -13.11
CA GLN A 108 2.80 -14.94 -13.07
C GLN A 108 3.92 -14.42 -12.18
N MET A 109 4.12 -15.01 -11.00
CA MET A 109 5.21 -14.65 -10.09
C MET A 109 6.58 -14.97 -10.71
N PHE A 110 6.73 -16.13 -11.36
CA PHE A 110 7.96 -16.51 -12.07
C PHE A 110 8.28 -15.56 -13.23
N GLU A 111 7.28 -15.19 -14.03
CA GLU A 111 7.44 -14.24 -15.12
C GLU A 111 7.91 -12.89 -14.60
N THR A 112 7.30 -12.39 -13.51
CA THR A 112 7.71 -11.14 -12.88
C THR A 112 9.15 -11.22 -12.37
N MET A 113 9.52 -12.30 -11.68
CA MET A 113 10.89 -12.51 -11.20
C MET A 113 11.91 -12.54 -12.34
N LYS A 114 11.59 -13.23 -13.44
CA LYS A 114 12.45 -13.32 -14.63
C LYS A 114 12.69 -11.98 -15.32
N VAL A 115 11.66 -11.11 -15.32
CA VAL A 115 11.80 -9.75 -15.91
C VAL A 115 12.75 -8.88 -15.09
N HIS A 116 12.79 -9.07 -13.77
CA HIS A 116 13.50 -8.16 -12.86
C HIS A 116 14.80 -8.73 -12.28
N THR A 117 15.08 -10.02 -12.49
CA THR A 117 16.27 -10.68 -11.93
C THR A 117 16.97 -11.54 -12.98
N SER A 118 18.24 -11.85 -12.73
CA SER A 118 19.01 -12.83 -13.51
C SER A 118 18.98 -14.25 -12.93
N MET A 119 18.09 -14.51 -11.96
CA MET A 119 17.97 -15.79 -11.27
C MET A 119 17.53 -16.91 -12.22
N SER A 120 18.07 -18.09 -12.01
CA SER A 120 17.59 -19.33 -12.66
C SER A 120 16.18 -19.68 -12.17
N THR A 121 15.47 -20.51 -12.90
CA THR A 121 14.11 -20.98 -12.50
C THR A 121 14.12 -21.64 -11.12
N GLN A 122 15.17 -22.41 -10.79
CA GLN A 122 15.31 -23.07 -9.49
C GLN A 122 15.53 -22.08 -8.34
N GLU A 123 16.36 -21.07 -8.57
CA GLU A 123 16.58 -19.99 -7.58
C GLU A 123 15.32 -19.17 -7.34
N ILE A 124 14.55 -18.85 -8.40
CA ILE A 124 13.26 -18.16 -8.28
C ILE A 124 12.29 -18.99 -7.43
N GLU A 125 12.13 -20.29 -7.76
CA GLU A 125 11.23 -21.17 -7.00
C GLU A 125 11.62 -21.22 -5.53
N LYS A 126 12.90 -21.42 -5.23
CA LYS A 126 13.40 -21.46 -3.86
C LYS A 126 13.13 -20.15 -3.12
N THR A 127 13.42 -19.01 -3.75
CA THR A 127 13.21 -17.68 -3.16
C THR A 127 11.73 -17.40 -2.90
N LEU A 128 10.86 -17.73 -3.86
CA LEU A 128 9.41 -17.54 -3.67
C LEU A 128 8.88 -18.42 -2.55
N ILE A 129 9.28 -19.68 -2.45
CA ILE A 129 8.88 -20.59 -1.37
C ILE A 129 9.34 -20.04 -0.02
N GLU A 130 10.59 -19.58 0.09
CA GLU A 130 11.13 -18.99 1.32
C GLU A 130 10.28 -17.81 1.83
N TYR A 131 9.92 -16.85 0.97
CA TYR A 131 9.09 -15.74 1.39
C TYR A 131 7.62 -16.11 1.57
N MET A 132 7.11 -17.11 0.88
CA MET A 132 5.76 -17.64 1.13
C MET A 132 5.67 -18.33 2.50
N ASP A 133 6.69 -19.11 2.88
CA ASP A 133 6.81 -19.74 4.20
C ASP A 133 6.95 -18.68 5.30
N TYR A 134 7.80 -17.65 5.08
CA TYR A 134 7.93 -16.50 5.97
C TYR A 134 6.58 -15.82 6.25
N LEU A 135 5.74 -15.70 5.23
CA LEU A 135 4.40 -15.11 5.33
C LEU A 135 3.32 -16.14 5.74
N SER A 136 3.72 -17.30 6.28
CA SER A 136 2.80 -18.34 6.76
C SER A 136 1.82 -18.87 5.70
N LEU A 137 2.21 -18.87 4.43
CA LEU A 137 1.45 -19.50 3.36
C LEU A 137 1.74 -21.00 3.35
N LYS A 138 0.79 -21.80 3.84
CA LYS A 138 0.93 -23.26 3.95
C LYS A 138 0.93 -23.91 2.57
N ASP A 139 1.83 -24.86 2.35
CA ASP A 139 2.00 -25.60 1.09
C ASP A 139 2.28 -24.69 -0.13
N PRO A 140 3.41 -23.95 -0.13
CA PRO A 140 3.75 -23.02 -1.21
C PRO A 140 3.77 -23.66 -2.58
N LYS A 141 4.22 -24.92 -2.70
CA LYS A 141 4.27 -25.65 -3.99
C LYS A 141 2.88 -25.88 -4.58
N ARG A 142 1.89 -26.17 -3.76
CA ARG A 142 0.49 -26.29 -4.19
C ARG A 142 -0.06 -24.94 -4.59
N ILE A 143 0.20 -23.90 -3.79
CA ILE A 143 -0.24 -22.53 -4.07
C ILE A 143 0.30 -22.05 -5.41
N LEU A 144 1.58 -22.24 -5.71
CA LEU A 144 2.18 -21.85 -7.01
C LEU A 144 1.51 -22.52 -8.22
N LYS A 145 0.91 -23.70 -8.04
CA LYS A 145 0.17 -24.42 -9.09
C LYS A 145 -1.32 -24.03 -9.13
N SER A 146 -1.81 -23.25 -8.19
CA SER A 146 -3.21 -22.85 -8.11
C SER A 146 -3.51 -21.65 -9.00
N TYR A 147 -4.76 -21.55 -9.45
CA TYR A 147 -5.28 -20.35 -10.09
C TYR A 147 -5.74 -19.33 -9.04
N PRO A 148 -5.77 -18.03 -9.36
CA PRO A 148 -6.16 -17.00 -8.40
C PRO A 148 -7.52 -17.25 -7.73
N TYR A 149 -8.53 -17.68 -8.47
CA TYR A 149 -9.87 -17.97 -7.94
C TYR A 149 -9.94 -19.17 -6.99
N MET A 150 -8.88 -19.99 -6.90
CA MET A 150 -8.78 -21.12 -5.96
C MET A 150 -8.19 -20.69 -4.61
N LEU A 151 -7.78 -19.43 -4.46
CA LEU A 151 -7.10 -18.89 -3.29
C LEU A 151 -7.95 -17.82 -2.61
N SER A 152 -7.84 -17.72 -1.29
CA SER A 152 -8.51 -16.64 -0.55
C SER A 152 -7.88 -15.28 -0.85
N GLY A 153 -8.64 -14.19 -0.62
CA GLY A 153 -8.14 -12.84 -0.79
C GLY A 153 -6.87 -12.56 0.01
N GLY A 154 -6.81 -13.05 1.25
CA GLY A 154 -5.63 -12.90 2.10
C GLY A 154 -4.43 -13.71 1.63
N MET A 155 -4.63 -14.88 1.00
CA MET A 155 -3.55 -15.61 0.36
C MET A 155 -2.99 -14.80 -0.82
N LEU A 156 -3.84 -14.22 -1.66
CA LEU A 156 -3.42 -13.39 -2.80
C LEU A 156 -2.70 -12.11 -2.33
N GLN A 157 -3.16 -11.49 -1.23
CA GLN A 157 -2.46 -10.37 -0.61
C GLN A 157 -1.05 -10.76 -0.16
N ARG A 158 -0.92 -11.86 0.59
CA ARG A 158 0.39 -12.35 1.05
C ARG A 158 1.29 -12.78 -0.11
N LEU A 159 0.75 -13.28 -1.22
CA LEU A 159 1.54 -13.57 -2.42
C LEU A 159 2.12 -12.30 -3.07
N MET A 160 1.37 -11.20 -3.13
CA MET A 160 1.90 -9.91 -3.59
C MET A 160 3.03 -9.40 -2.68
N ILE A 161 2.86 -9.54 -1.37
CA ILE A 161 3.89 -9.19 -0.39
C ILE A 161 5.13 -10.09 -0.57
N ALA A 162 4.94 -11.42 -0.71
CA ALA A 162 6.03 -12.36 -0.96
C ALA A 162 6.85 -11.98 -2.20
N LEU A 163 6.15 -11.60 -3.28
CA LEU A 163 6.80 -11.16 -4.51
C LEU A 163 7.60 -9.86 -4.32
N ALA A 164 7.04 -8.89 -3.60
CA ALA A 164 7.73 -7.63 -3.29
C ALA A 164 9.02 -7.87 -2.48
N LEU A 165 8.97 -8.78 -1.50
CA LEU A 165 10.13 -9.17 -0.69
C LEU A 165 11.17 -9.94 -1.53
N ALA A 166 10.72 -10.88 -2.36
CA ALA A 166 11.58 -11.66 -3.26
C ALA A 166 12.36 -10.76 -4.25
N LEU A 167 11.71 -9.68 -4.70
CA LEU A 167 12.32 -8.66 -5.56
C LEU A 167 13.16 -7.63 -4.78
N LYS A 168 13.14 -7.67 -3.43
CA LYS A 168 13.83 -6.71 -2.55
C LYS A 168 13.43 -5.27 -2.85
N SER A 169 12.13 -5.02 -2.99
CA SER A 169 11.60 -3.69 -3.30
C SER A 169 12.00 -2.68 -2.23
N LYS A 170 12.45 -1.50 -2.65
CA LYS A 170 12.85 -0.40 -1.75
C LYS A 170 11.65 0.31 -1.13
N LEU A 171 10.52 0.29 -1.84
CA LEU A 171 9.26 0.90 -1.42
C LEU A 171 8.10 -0.07 -1.67
N ILE A 172 7.26 -0.28 -0.66
CA ILE A 172 5.98 -0.98 -0.79
C ILE A 172 4.86 0.04 -0.58
N ILE A 173 3.99 0.20 -1.56
CA ILE A 173 2.75 0.98 -1.46
C ILE A 173 1.61 0.00 -1.17
N ALA A 174 1.04 0.05 0.01
CA ALA A 174 -0.08 -0.78 0.43
C ALA A 174 -1.37 0.06 0.42
N ASP A 175 -2.20 -0.13 -0.60
CA ASP A 175 -3.45 0.61 -0.79
C ASP A 175 -4.61 -0.18 -0.19
N GLU A 176 -4.99 0.15 1.04
CA GLU A 176 -6.03 -0.53 1.83
C GLU A 176 -5.91 -2.07 1.82
N PRO A 177 -4.75 -2.64 2.16
CA PRO A 177 -4.45 -4.05 1.89
C PRO A 177 -5.29 -5.04 2.71
N THR A 178 -6.07 -4.57 3.68
CA THR A 178 -6.87 -5.42 4.59
C THR A 178 -8.38 -5.24 4.43
N THR A 179 -8.85 -4.25 3.67
CA THR A 179 -10.28 -3.83 3.66
C THR A 179 -11.25 -4.91 3.14
N ALA A 180 -10.81 -5.79 2.24
CA ALA A 180 -11.66 -6.82 1.63
C ALA A 180 -11.51 -8.21 2.29
N LEU A 181 -10.91 -8.27 3.49
CA LEU A 181 -10.58 -9.50 4.17
C LEU A 181 -11.44 -9.68 5.43
N ASP A 182 -11.67 -10.94 5.83
CA ASP A 182 -12.23 -11.27 7.15
C ASP A 182 -11.25 -10.90 8.28
N THR A 183 -11.74 -10.76 9.50
CA THR A 183 -11.00 -10.24 10.66
C THR A 183 -9.72 -11.04 10.96
N ILE A 184 -9.74 -12.37 10.83
CA ILE A 184 -8.57 -13.22 11.11
C ILE A 184 -7.52 -12.98 10.05
N THR A 185 -7.92 -13.01 8.79
CA THR A 185 -7.03 -12.78 7.64
C THR A 185 -6.46 -11.36 7.63
N GLN A 186 -7.26 -10.34 8.05
CA GLN A 186 -6.77 -8.97 8.24
C GLN A 186 -5.61 -8.92 9.24
N TYR A 187 -5.78 -9.62 10.37
CA TYR A 187 -4.74 -9.68 11.40
C TYR A 187 -3.46 -10.29 10.85
N ASP A 188 -3.54 -11.44 10.16
CA ASP A 188 -2.38 -12.12 9.57
C ASP A 188 -1.62 -11.25 8.57
N VAL A 189 -2.36 -10.53 7.70
CA VAL A 189 -1.75 -9.61 6.72
C VAL A 189 -1.09 -8.42 7.41
N LEU A 190 -1.71 -7.88 8.47
CA LEU A 190 -1.14 -6.78 9.23
C LEU A 190 0.15 -7.18 9.96
N GLU A 191 0.15 -8.36 10.61
CA GLU A 191 1.37 -8.88 11.26
C GLU A 191 2.49 -9.07 10.24
N ALA A 192 2.19 -9.53 9.02
CA ALA A 192 3.18 -9.62 7.95
C ALA A 192 3.82 -8.24 7.64
N PHE A 193 3.03 -7.17 7.56
CA PHE A 193 3.57 -5.82 7.34
C PHE A 193 4.39 -5.30 8.54
N ILE A 194 3.97 -5.62 9.77
CA ILE A 194 4.71 -5.26 10.99
C ILE A 194 6.06 -5.99 11.02
N ASP A 195 6.09 -7.26 10.63
CA ASP A 195 7.32 -8.04 10.55
C ASP A 195 8.25 -7.54 9.44
N ILE A 196 7.70 -7.14 8.30
CA ILE A 196 8.47 -6.51 7.23
C ILE A 196 9.16 -5.24 7.75
N LYS A 197 8.42 -4.38 8.45
CA LYS A 197 8.97 -3.17 9.05
C LYS A 197 10.14 -3.45 10.00
N LYS A 198 10.11 -4.56 10.74
CA LYS A 198 11.14 -4.90 11.72
C LYS A 198 12.39 -5.52 11.09
N HIS A 199 12.24 -6.30 10.04
CA HIS A 199 13.29 -7.19 9.54
C HIS A 199 13.82 -6.81 8.15
N PHE A 200 13.13 -5.93 7.44
CA PHE A 200 13.53 -5.51 6.10
C PHE A 200 13.76 -4.00 6.04
N ASP A 201 14.83 -3.58 5.37
CA ASP A 201 15.12 -2.15 5.10
C ASP A 201 14.28 -1.68 3.90
N CYS A 202 12.96 -1.75 4.04
CA CYS A 202 11.98 -1.38 3.03
C CYS A 202 11.11 -0.24 3.55
N ALA A 203 11.03 0.85 2.81
CA ALA A 203 10.09 1.92 3.13
C ALA A 203 8.67 1.52 2.73
N MET A 204 7.68 2.04 3.45
CA MET A 204 6.27 1.75 3.15
C MET A 204 5.42 3.00 3.11
N ILE A 205 4.47 3.06 2.16
CA ILE A 205 3.31 3.94 2.23
C ILE A 205 2.10 3.05 2.50
N PHE A 206 1.46 3.25 3.63
CA PHE A 206 0.36 2.42 4.09
C PHE A 206 -0.93 3.24 4.15
N ILE A 207 -1.83 3.00 3.20
CA ILE A 207 -3.15 3.65 3.16
C ILE A 207 -4.12 2.78 3.95
N SER A 208 -4.79 3.37 4.92
CA SER A 208 -5.88 2.69 5.64
C SER A 208 -6.87 3.70 6.20
N HIS A 209 -8.12 3.29 6.27
CA HIS A 209 -9.16 3.99 7.02
C HIS A 209 -9.26 3.47 8.47
N ASP A 210 -8.54 2.40 8.83
CA ASP A 210 -8.45 1.89 10.20
C ASP A 210 -7.29 2.54 10.95
N LEU A 211 -7.64 3.41 11.89
CA LEU A 211 -6.66 4.14 12.70
C LEU A 211 -5.88 3.22 13.64
N THR A 212 -6.44 2.08 14.03
CA THR A 212 -5.75 1.09 14.88
C THR A 212 -4.57 0.49 14.12
N VAL A 213 -4.79 0.19 12.84
CA VAL A 213 -3.74 -0.30 11.93
C VAL A 213 -2.65 0.74 11.76
N ILE A 214 -3.03 1.98 11.43
CA ILE A 214 -2.08 3.09 11.25
C ILE A 214 -1.28 3.34 12.54
N ASN A 215 -1.92 3.31 13.70
CA ASN A 215 -1.23 3.49 14.99
C ASN A 215 -0.20 2.39 15.28
N LYS A 216 -0.40 1.19 14.77
CA LYS A 216 0.57 0.08 14.94
C LYS A 216 1.75 0.15 13.98
N ILE A 217 1.53 0.56 12.73
CA ILE A 217 2.53 0.40 11.68
C ILE A 217 3.26 1.69 11.29
N ALA A 218 2.59 2.85 11.34
CA ALA A 218 3.15 4.09 10.83
C ALA A 218 4.20 4.72 11.77
N ASP A 219 5.21 5.37 11.21
CA ASP A 219 6.15 6.26 11.91
C ASP A 219 5.67 7.71 11.83
N ARG A 220 5.24 8.11 10.62
CA ARG A 220 4.62 9.39 10.32
C ARG A 220 3.27 9.18 9.68
N VAL A 221 2.42 10.19 9.80
CA VAL A 221 1.06 10.16 9.25
C VAL A 221 0.80 11.41 8.43
N VAL A 222 0.12 11.22 7.31
CA VAL A 222 -0.42 12.25 6.43
C VAL A 222 -1.93 12.14 6.43
N VAL A 223 -2.62 13.25 6.60
CA VAL A 223 -4.08 13.34 6.56
C VAL A 223 -4.50 14.04 5.27
N MET A 224 -5.32 13.35 4.46
CA MET A 224 -5.85 13.89 3.22
C MET A 224 -7.34 14.17 3.32
N LYS A 225 -7.76 15.31 2.78
CA LYS A 225 -9.18 15.71 2.65
C LYS A 225 -9.39 16.45 1.33
N ASN A 226 -10.40 16.05 0.56
CA ASN A 226 -10.79 16.71 -0.69
C ASN A 226 -9.59 17.00 -1.63
N GLY A 227 -8.71 16.01 -1.81
CA GLY A 227 -7.55 16.14 -2.67
C GLY A 227 -6.38 16.93 -2.09
N GLN A 228 -6.44 17.40 -0.86
CA GLN A 228 -5.39 18.17 -0.21
C GLN A 228 -4.77 17.42 0.96
N LEU A 229 -3.48 17.64 1.19
CA LEU A 229 -2.80 17.25 2.41
C LEU A 229 -3.03 18.35 3.45
N ILE A 230 -3.78 18.05 4.50
CA ILE A 230 -4.20 19.06 5.50
C ILE A 230 -3.42 19.00 6.80
N GLU A 231 -2.81 17.87 7.11
CA GLU A 231 -1.97 17.70 8.29
C GLU A 231 -0.95 16.58 8.05
N GLN A 232 0.27 16.76 8.53
CA GLN A 232 1.29 15.71 8.56
C GLN A 232 2.22 15.87 9.76
N GLY A 233 2.72 14.74 10.26
CA GLY A 233 3.62 14.76 11.41
C GLY A 233 4.02 13.35 11.84
N THR A 234 4.62 13.24 13.03
CA THR A 234 4.83 11.93 13.65
C THR A 234 3.49 11.26 13.95
N ARG A 235 3.46 9.93 13.99
CA ARG A 235 2.27 9.19 14.40
C ARG A 235 1.67 9.74 15.70
N GLU A 236 2.53 10.01 16.69
CA GLU A 236 2.12 10.54 18.00
C GLU A 236 1.45 11.92 17.86
N SER A 237 2.07 12.85 17.13
CA SER A 237 1.51 14.19 16.97
C SER A 237 0.14 14.17 16.27
N VAL A 238 0.03 13.44 15.15
CA VAL A 238 -1.20 13.48 14.34
C VAL A 238 -2.33 12.66 14.96
N LEU A 239 -2.05 11.50 15.58
CA LEU A 239 -3.12 10.62 16.10
C LEU A 239 -3.53 10.96 17.53
N HIS A 240 -2.65 11.55 18.34
CA HIS A 240 -2.94 11.86 19.76
C HIS A 240 -3.02 13.36 20.07
N HIS A 241 -2.33 14.19 19.28
CA HIS A 241 -2.32 15.66 19.44
C HIS A 241 -2.62 16.39 18.12
N PRO A 242 -3.73 16.04 17.42
CA PRO A 242 -4.05 16.65 16.13
C PRO A 242 -4.28 18.16 16.27
N GLU A 243 -3.78 18.93 15.31
CA GLU A 243 -3.95 20.38 15.26
C GLU A 243 -5.15 20.76 14.40
N HIS A 244 -5.28 20.15 13.22
CA HIS A 244 -6.32 20.50 12.26
C HIS A 244 -7.72 20.03 12.70
N VAL A 245 -8.73 20.88 12.56
CA VAL A 245 -10.12 20.62 12.98
C VAL A 245 -10.68 19.32 12.34
N TYR A 246 -10.40 19.10 11.06
CA TYR A 246 -10.86 17.88 10.39
C TYR A 246 -10.18 16.61 10.94
N THR A 247 -8.90 16.67 11.28
CA THR A 247 -8.20 15.53 11.88
C THR A 247 -8.83 15.18 13.22
N LYS A 248 -9.10 16.19 14.06
CA LYS A 248 -9.83 16.00 15.34
C LYS A 248 -11.19 15.34 15.11
N TYR A 249 -11.94 15.82 14.15
CA TYR A 249 -13.24 15.24 13.76
C TYR A 249 -13.10 13.79 13.29
N LEU A 250 -12.19 13.51 12.36
CA LEU A 250 -11.95 12.18 11.81
C LEU A 250 -11.60 11.15 12.91
N LEU A 251 -10.70 11.52 13.82
CA LEU A 251 -10.26 10.66 14.92
C LEU A 251 -11.39 10.44 15.94
N SER A 252 -12.13 11.50 16.32
CA SER A 252 -13.24 11.39 17.27
C SER A 252 -14.39 10.52 16.74
N THR A 253 -14.72 10.68 15.47
CA THR A 253 -15.80 9.90 14.82
C THR A 253 -15.43 8.42 14.75
N LYS A 254 -14.20 8.10 14.34
CA LYS A 254 -13.71 6.71 14.28
C LYS A 254 -13.67 6.07 15.68
N LYS A 255 -13.25 6.82 16.71
CA LYS A 255 -13.26 6.34 18.10
C LYS A 255 -14.69 6.01 18.57
N LYS A 256 -15.64 6.91 18.33
CA LYS A 256 -17.07 6.66 18.68
C LYS A 256 -17.63 5.41 18.02
N ILE A 257 -17.35 5.20 16.72
CA ILE A 257 -17.79 4.01 15.98
C ILE A 257 -17.18 2.75 16.60
N ASN A 258 -15.89 2.72 16.88
CA ASN A 258 -15.20 1.57 17.48
C ASN A 258 -15.71 1.29 18.90
N ASP A 259 -15.96 2.31 19.71
CA ASP A 259 -16.48 2.15 21.07
C ASP A 259 -17.93 1.67 21.05
N HIS A 260 -18.76 2.20 20.17
CA HIS A 260 -20.14 1.71 19.98
C HIS A 260 -20.15 0.24 19.51
N PHE A 261 -19.32 -0.14 18.57
CA PHE A 261 -19.18 -1.54 18.12
C PHE A 261 -18.76 -2.48 19.26
N LYS A 262 -17.81 -2.05 20.11
CA LYS A 262 -17.40 -2.82 21.30
C LYS A 262 -18.53 -2.99 22.31
N HIS A 263 -19.36 -1.97 22.54
CA HIS A 263 -20.54 -2.05 23.42
C HIS A 263 -21.59 -3.02 22.88
N VAL A 264 -21.91 -2.92 21.59
CA VAL A 264 -22.88 -3.86 20.94
C VAL A 264 -22.38 -5.30 21.00
N MET A 265 -21.09 -5.55 20.75
CA MET A 265 -20.51 -6.90 20.77
C MET A 265 -20.38 -7.48 22.19
N ARG A 266 -20.36 -6.65 23.24
CA ARG A 266 -20.36 -7.10 24.65
C ARG A 266 -21.76 -7.38 25.19
N GLY A 267 -22.80 -7.13 24.42
CA GLY A 267 -24.18 -7.34 24.84
C GLY A 267 -24.72 -6.29 25.84
N ASP A 268 -24.01 -5.18 26.02
CA ASP A 268 -24.42 -4.07 26.88
C ASP A 268 -25.48 -3.17 26.19
N VAL A 269 -26.43 -3.79 25.48
CA VAL A 269 -27.60 -3.08 24.97
C VAL A 269 -28.61 -3.11 26.09
N HIS A 270 -28.58 -2.13 26.99
CA HIS A 270 -29.74 -1.82 27.83
C HIS A 270 -30.67 -0.93 27.01
N ASP A 271 -31.96 -1.35 27.03
CA ASP A 271 -33.14 -0.68 26.47
C ASP A 271 -33.20 0.84 26.75
#